data_d7c1b8886c5727833c60a58e16c60934
#
_entry.id   d7c1b8886c5727833c60a58e16c60934
#
_cell.length_a   1.000
_cell.length_b   1.000
_cell.length_c   1.000
_cell.angle_alpha   90.00
_cell.angle_beta   90.00
_cell.angle_gamma   90.00
#
_symmetry.space_group_name_H-M   'P 1'
#
loop_
_entity.id
_entity.type
_entity.pdbx_description
1 polymer ?
#
loop_
_entity_poly.entity_id
_entity_poly.type
_entity_poly.pdbx_seq_one_letter_code
_entity_poly.pdbx_strand_id
1 'polypeptide(L)'
;MALAAALLGWMFDGFEIGMFPLVGRPALGELLAGASKADIDGWFGVIMAVFLIGAATGGVVFGWLGDRIGRVRAMSLSILTYALFTGACGLATEAWHIAVLRFIASLGMGGEWSLGVALVNEMWSERSRGWIAGLIGAASNVGIGLVPVVSIMLGTLITGARSGLETVLPTEWVESLLANQAWRLLMIAGALPAILVFFIRACVPESHRWEEERRSGRTAHWAGRDLLATVAGAAGAAAVIAVWSPAIDSRLARAVVTPLGILAAYRGFLHPVLMYLSRALKAGEIPAGEVAMLKRRLLQGAILAGVALLGTWGSLQWAPSWAIELTRDTPQTFAKEYTQLASSIGAVIGTVTAASLAGRLGRRLTYALLCLGSVAALVWLYQGHAEFNRAFLGAVCLAGGVTAAFYGWFPLYLPELFPTAIRATSQGFAYNFGRVVAAIGTLQ
;
A
#
# COMPACT_ATOMS: atom_id res chain seq x y z
N MET A 1 -9.93 -11.93 -18.98
CA MET A 1 -8.81 -11.00 -19.27
C MET A 1 -8.76 -9.85 -18.26
N ALA A 2 -9.80 -8.99 -18.11
CA ALA A 2 -9.79 -7.86 -17.18
C ALA A 2 -9.51 -8.24 -15.71
N LEU A 3 -10.14 -9.31 -15.19
CA LEU A 3 -9.86 -9.78 -13.83
C LEU A 3 -8.42 -10.26 -13.69
N ALA A 4 -7.89 -11.01 -14.65
CA ALA A 4 -6.50 -11.47 -14.60
C ALA A 4 -5.51 -10.31 -14.61
N ALA A 5 -5.72 -9.30 -15.45
CA ALA A 5 -4.90 -8.10 -15.50
C ALA A 5 -4.94 -7.33 -14.16
N ALA A 6 -6.12 -7.19 -13.55
CA ALA A 6 -6.27 -6.55 -12.26
C ALA A 6 -5.58 -7.35 -11.13
N LEU A 7 -5.74 -8.68 -11.10
CA LEU A 7 -5.11 -9.53 -10.08
C LEU A 7 -3.58 -9.53 -10.21
N LEU A 8 -3.04 -9.53 -11.44
CA LEU A 8 -1.61 -9.39 -11.67
C LEU A 8 -1.08 -8.02 -11.21
N GLY A 9 -1.82 -6.93 -11.50
CA GLY A 9 -1.47 -5.59 -11.01
C GLY A 9 -1.33 -5.58 -9.49
N TRP A 10 -2.33 -6.06 -8.75
CA TRP A 10 -2.26 -6.13 -7.29
C TRP A 10 -1.22 -7.11 -6.75
N MET A 11 -0.94 -8.18 -7.46
CA MET A 11 0.16 -9.08 -7.09
C MET A 11 1.51 -8.38 -7.20
N PHE A 12 1.74 -7.62 -8.26
CA PHE A 12 2.95 -6.82 -8.42
C PHE A 12 3.04 -5.68 -7.41
N ASP A 13 1.91 -5.02 -7.07
CA ASP A 13 1.83 -4.02 -6.01
C ASP A 13 2.26 -4.63 -4.66
N GLY A 14 1.75 -5.81 -4.33
CA GLY A 14 2.17 -6.53 -3.12
C GLY A 14 3.64 -6.93 -3.12
N PHE A 15 4.17 -7.40 -4.24
CA PHE A 15 5.58 -7.73 -4.41
C PHE A 15 6.47 -6.51 -4.19
N GLU A 16 6.10 -5.37 -4.76
CA GLU A 16 6.82 -4.11 -4.63
C GLU A 16 6.84 -3.60 -3.18
N ILE A 17 5.70 -3.68 -2.46
CA ILE A 17 5.61 -3.35 -1.03
C ILE A 17 6.64 -4.14 -0.22
N GLY A 18 6.77 -5.44 -0.49
CA GLY A 18 7.70 -6.32 0.21
C GLY A 18 9.16 -6.18 -0.22
N MET A 19 9.42 -5.67 -1.42
CA MET A 19 10.77 -5.63 -2.01
C MET A 19 11.71 -4.69 -1.25
N PHE A 20 11.27 -3.47 -0.94
CA PHE A 20 12.14 -2.51 -0.25
C PHE A 20 12.58 -2.98 1.16
N PRO A 21 11.73 -3.57 2.01
CA PRO A 21 12.18 -4.22 3.24
C PRO A 21 13.26 -5.29 3.07
N LEU A 22 13.30 -5.94 1.89
CA LEU A 22 14.33 -6.92 1.56
C LEU A 22 15.67 -6.25 1.23
N VAL A 23 15.65 -5.29 0.29
CA VAL A 23 16.88 -4.74 -0.32
C VAL A 23 17.27 -3.35 0.20
N GLY A 24 16.44 -2.70 0.99
CA GLY A 24 16.66 -1.31 1.41
C GLY A 24 17.90 -1.12 2.29
N ARG A 25 18.16 -2.02 3.25
CA ARG A 25 19.37 -1.93 4.07
C ARG A 25 20.65 -2.22 3.29
N PRO A 26 20.74 -3.27 2.44
CA PRO A 26 21.87 -3.44 1.51
C PRO A 26 22.12 -2.23 0.63
N ALA A 27 21.07 -1.63 0.07
CA ALA A 27 21.16 -0.42 -0.76
C ALA A 27 21.71 0.77 0.03
N LEU A 28 21.16 1.03 1.22
CA LEU A 28 21.60 2.12 2.08
C LEU A 28 23.03 1.90 2.63
N GLY A 29 23.41 0.66 2.89
CA GLY A 29 24.79 0.33 3.29
C GLY A 29 25.81 0.65 2.20
N GLU A 30 25.44 0.51 0.91
CA GLU A 30 26.27 0.93 -0.22
C GLU A 30 26.29 2.46 -0.38
N LEU A 31 25.10 3.10 -0.39
CA LEU A 31 24.96 4.54 -0.66
C LEU A 31 25.46 5.43 0.47
N LEU A 32 25.50 4.91 1.70
CA LEU A 32 25.99 5.57 2.90
C LEU A 32 27.30 4.92 3.38
N ALA A 33 28.22 4.65 2.48
CA ALA A 33 29.47 3.97 2.79
C ALA A 33 30.19 4.63 3.98
N GLY A 34 30.46 3.84 5.03
CA GLY A 34 31.07 4.34 6.27
C GLY A 34 30.11 4.89 7.33
N ALA A 35 28.81 4.95 7.07
CA ALA A 35 27.83 5.35 8.06
C ALA A 35 27.61 4.27 9.13
N SER A 36 27.15 4.69 10.31
CA SER A 36 26.81 3.77 11.39
C SER A 36 25.54 2.95 11.05
N LYS A 37 25.37 1.81 11.72
CA LYS A 37 24.11 1.04 11.61
C LYS A 37 22.89 1.86 11.98
N ALA A 38 23.02 2.76 12.98
CA ALA A 38 21.93 3.64 13.41
C ALA A 38 21.53 4.62 12.30
N ASP A 39 22.49 5.16 11.54
CA ASP A 39 22.20 6.05 10.41
C ASP A 39 21.50 5.31 9.28
N ILE A 40 21.93 4.08 8.96
CA ILE A 40 21.29 3.23 7.96
C ILE A 40 19.84 2.90 8.35
N ASP A 41 19.62 2.49 9.61
CA ASP A 41 18.28 2.20 10.12
C ASP A 41 17.39 3.45 10.17
N GLY A 42 17.97 4.62 10.51
CA GLY A 42 17.30 5.92 10.47
C GLY A 42 16.81 6.28 9.06
N TRP A 43 17.67 6.17 8.05
CA TRP A 43 17.30 6.40 6.66
C TRP A 43 16.27 5.40 6.16
N PHE A 44 16.40 4.13 6.54
CA PHE A 44 15.41 3.10 6.21
C PHE A 44 14.03 3.47 6.75
N GLY A 45 13.94 3.90 8.03
CA GLY A 45 12.69 4.37 8.64
C GLY A 45 12.11 5.58 7.93
N VAL A 46 12.94 6.57 7.57
CA VAL A 46 12.49 7.75 6.81
C VAL A 46 11.93 7.36 5.45
N ILE A 47 12.59 6.49 4.70
CA ILE A 47 12.11 6.06 3.38
C ILE A 47 10.80 5.28 3.50
N MET A 48 10.64 4.43 4.52
CA MET A 48 9.39 3.73 4.79
C MET A 48 8.26 4.70 5.16
N ALA A 49 8.52 5.72 5.96
CA ALA A 49 7.54 6.73 6.31
C ALA A 49 7.12 7.57 5.10
N VAL A 50 8.10 8.00 4.29
CA VAL A 50 7.88 8.74 3.04
C VAL A 50 7.03 7.93 2.05
N PHE A 51 7.28 6.63 1.94
CA PHE A 51 6.48 5.70 1.15
C PHE A 51 5.01 5.66 1.62
N LEU A 52 4.76 5.56 2.92
CA LEU A 52 3.38 5.53 3.45
C LEU A 52 2.63 6.84 3.17
N ILE A 53 3.30 7.99 3.28
CA ILE A 53 2.69 9.30 2.97
C ILE A 53 2.46 9.46 1.48
N GLY A 54 3.40 9.02 0.64
CA GLY A 54 3.24 9.01 -0.80
C GLY A 54 2.01 8.19 -1.21
N ALA A 55 1.84 6.99 -0.64
CA ALA A 55 0.67 6.15 -0.90
C ALA A 55 -0.64 6.80 -0.41
N ALA A 56 -0.63 7.48 0.76
CA ALA A 56 -1.81 8.20 1.24
C ALA A 56 -2.19 9.37 0.31
N THR A 57 -1.20 10.12 -0.16
CA THR A 57 -1.38 11.22 -1.12
C THR A 57 -1.87 10.69 -2.48
N GLY A 58 -1.25 9.62 -2.96
CA GLY A 58 -1.54 8.99 -4.23
C GLY A 58 -2.95 8.41 -4.32
N GLY A 59 -3.46 7.85 -3.22
CA GLY A 59 -4.85 7.40 -3.12
C GLY A 59 -5.85 8.50 -3.44
N VAL A 60 -5.58 9.74 -3.01
CA VAL A 60 -6.43 10.90 -3.33
C VAL A 60 -6.16 11.41 -4.74
N VAL A 61 -4.91 11.59 -5.14
CA VAL A 61 -4.54 12.15 -6.46
C VAL A 61 -5.00 11.26 -7.60
N PHE A 62 -4.68 9.97 -7.56
CA PHE A 62 -5.07 9.03 -8.60
C PHE A 62 -6.55 8.66 -8.50
N GLY A 63 -7.13 8.65 -7.29
CA GLY A 63 -8.58 8.53 -7.12
C GLY A 63 -9.32 9.67 -7.82
N TRP A 64 -8.89 10.93 -7.59
CA TRP A 64 -9.40 12.12 -8.27
C TRP A 64 -9.24 12.01 -9.80
N LEU A 65 -8.08 11.53 -10.25
CA LEU A 65 -7.84 11.32 -11.67
C LEU A 65 -8.82 10.27 -12.24
N GLY A 66 -9.06 9.17 -11.50
CA GLY A 66 -9.99 8.12 -11.90
C GLY A 66 -11.45 8.56 -11.97
N ASP A 67 -11.87 9.44 -11.06
CA ASP A 67 -13.21 10.01 -11.11
C ASP A 67 -13.36 11.02 -12.26
N ARG A 68 -12.26 11.69 -12.68
CA ARG A 68 -12.27 12.71 -13.71
C ARG A 68 -12.06 12.17 -15.13
N ILE A 69 -11.08 11.28 -15.36
CA ILE A 69 -10.66 10.85 -16.72
C ILE A 69 -10.98 9.37 -17.03
N GLY A 70 -11.45 8.61 -16.04
CA GLY A 70 -11.79 7.19 -16.14
C GLY A 70 -10.89 6.29 -15.31
N ARG A 71 -11.44 5.12 -14.93
CA ARG A 71 -10.77 4.16 -14.03
C ARG A 71 -9.54 3.54 -14.68
N VAL A 72 -9.71 3.03 -15.91
CA VAL A 72 -8.67 2.30 -16.65
C VAL A 72 -7.51 3.23 -17.03
N ARG A 73 -7.81 4.46 -17.45
CA ARG A 73 -6.76 5.44 -17.78
C ARG A 73 -5.95 5.84 -16.56
N ALA A 74 -6.63 6.17 -15.45
CA ALA A 74 -5.96 6.55 -14.22
C ALA A 74 -5.15 5.39 -13.63
N MET A 75 -5.68 4.15 -13.66
CA MET A 75 -4.98 2.94 -13.23
C MET A 75 -3.72 2.68 -14.07
N SER A 76 -3.79 2.86 -15.38
CA SER A 76 -2.62 2.74 -16.25
C SER A 76 -1.52 3.73 -15.88
N LEU A 77 -1.88 5.00 -15.61
CA LEU A 77 -0.93 6.03 -15.17
C LEU A 77 -0.37 5.72 -13.77
N SER A 78 -1.19 5.20 -12.88
CA SER A 78 -0.81 4.76 -11.53
C SER A 78 0.26 3.67 -11.59
N ILE A 79 0.02 2.61 -12.38
CA ILE A 79 0.96 1.50 -12.57
C ILE A 79 2.26 1.98 -13.22
N LEU A 80 2.18 2.80 -14.26
CA LEU A 80 3.38 3.38 -14.88
C LEU A 80 4.20 4.19 -13.87
N THR A 81 3.54 4.99 -13.05
CA THR A 81 4.22 5.82 -12.04
C THR A 81 4.98 4.93 -11.06
N TYR A 82 4.32 3.94 -10.42
CA TYR A 82 5.05 3.14 -9.44
C TYR A 82 6.13 2.27 -10.09
N ALA A 83 5.85 1.67 -11.22
CA ALA A 83 6.80 0.78 -11.87
C ALA A 83 8.07 1.51 -12.34
N LEU A 84 7.92 2.64 -13.04
CA LEU A 84 9.06 3.40 -13.56
C LEU A 84 9.91 3.99 -12.42
N PHE A 85 9.27 4.56 -11.40
CA PHE A 85 10.01 5.19 -10.29
C PHE A 85 10.60 4.18 -9.31
N THR A 86 9.99 3.00 -9.15
CA THR A 86 10.65 1.88 -8.44
C THR A 86 11.86 1.38 -9.21
N GLY A 87 11.74 1.18 -10.52
CA GLY A 87 12.87 0.81 -11.38
C GLY A 87 14.01 1.84 -11.33
N ALA A 88 13.66 3.13 -11.36
CA ALA A 88 14.63 4.22 -11.25
C ALA A 88 15.40 4.23 -9.92
N CYS A 89 14.83 3.69 -8.83
CA CYS A 89 15.58 3.53 -7.58
C CYS A 89 16.86 2.70 -7.75
N GLY A 90 16.89 1.75 -8.68
CA GLY A 90 18.09 0.95 -8.96
C GLY A 90 19.26 1.76 -9.57
N LEU A 91 18.98 2.97 -10.06
CA LEU A 91 19.98 3.91 -10.58
C LEU A 91 20.40 4.97 -9.55
N ALA A 92 19.92 4.88 -8.32
CA ALA A 92 20.23 5.85 -7.28
C ALA A 92 21.73 5.82 -6.91
N THR A 93 22.29 7.02 -6.70
CA THR A 93 23.68 7.24 -6.26
C THR A 93 23.75 7.82 -4.85
N GLU A 94 22.62 8.29 -4.30
CA GLU A 94 22.51 8.87 -2.97
C GLU A 94 21.24 8.35 -2.28
N ALA A 95 21.24 8.27 -0.94
CA ALA A 95 20.09 7.78 -0.17
C ALA A 95 18.81 8.63 -0.39
N TRP A 96 18.97 9.95 -0.52
CA TRP A 96 17.83 10.84 -0.76
C TRP A 96 17.19 10.64 -2.14
N HIS A 97 17.95 10.15 -3.16
CA HIS A 97 17.38 9.76 -4.45
C HIS A 97 16.33 8.66 -4.24
N ILE A 98 16.67 7.63 -3.44
CA ILE A 98 15.71 6.56 -3.12
C ILE A 98 14.49 7.15 -2.41
N ALA A 99 14.65 8.05 -1.44
CA ALA A 99 13.53 8.65 -0.72
C ALA A 99 12.56 9.39 -1.67
N VAL A 100 13.07 10.22 -2.58
CA VAL A 100 12.25 10.96 -3.55
C VAL A 100 11.59 10.02 -4.55
N LEU A 101 12.34 9.09 -5.13
CA LEU A 101 11.84 8.14 -6.12
C LEU A 101 10.78 7.21 -5.50
N ARG A 102 10.99 6.75 -4.27
CA ARG A 102 10.02 5.95 -3.49
C ARG A 102 8.76 6.74 -3.15
N PHE A 103 8.87 8.03 -2.85
CA PHE A 103 7.69 8.90 -2.68
C PHE A 103 6.85 8.92 -3.95
N ILE A 104 7.48 9.18 -5.12
CA ILE A 104 6.75 9.25 -6.39
C ILE A 104 6.19 7.87 -6.78
N ALA A 105 6.95 6.79 -6.61
CA ALA A 105 6.46 5.45 -6.83
C ALA A 105 5.22 5.15 -5.97
N SER A 106 5.28 5.48 -4.69
CA SER A 106 4.17 5.23 -3.77
C SER A 106 2.92 6.07 -4.04
N LEU A 107 3.03 7.23 -4.72
CA LEU A 107 1.86 7.95 -5.26
C LEU A 107 1.08 7.05 -6.23
N GLY A 108 1.78 6.38 -7.15
CA GLY A 108 1.16 5.43 -8.07
C GLY A 108 0.47 4.30 -7.31
N MET A 109 1.17 3.62 -6.43
CA MET A 109 0.67 2.48 -5.68
C MET A 109 -0.59 2.81 -4.85
N GLY A 110 -0.61 3.96 -4.17
CA GLY A 110 -1.78 4.39 -3.39
C GLY A 110 -3.05 4.54 -4.23
N GLY A 111 -2.89 4.93 -5.50
CA GLY A 111 -3.98 5.08 -6.46
C GLY A 111 -4.50 3.76 -7.01
N GLU A 112 -3.63 2.80 -7.26
CA GLU A 112 -3.99 1.54 -7.90
C GLU A 112 -5.09 0.79 -7.15
N TRP A 113 -4.97 0.70 -5.83
CA TRP A 113 -5.97 0.02 -5.01
C TRP A 113 -7.36 0.65 -5.16
N SER A 114 -7.45 1.97 -5.05
CA SER A 114 -8.75 2.66 -5.11
C SER A 114 -9.41 2.58 -6.49
N LEU A 115 -8.60 2.65 -7.55
CA LEU A 115 -9.05 2.57 -8.94
C LEU A 115 -9.49 1.16 -9.31
N GLY A 116 -8.70 0.16 -8.96
CA GLY A 116 -9.01 -1.24 -9.25
C GLY A 116 -10.24 -1.71 -8.51
N VAL A 117 -10.37 -1.37 -7.23
CA VAL A 117 -11.57 -1.69 -6.43
C VAL A 117 -12.81 -0.99 -6.98
N ALA A 118 -12.71 0.29 -7.41
CA ALA A 118 -13.82 0.99 -8.05
C ALA A 118 -14.22 0.30 -9.36
N LEU A 119 -13.26 0.00 -10.23
CA LEU A 119 -13.48 -0.66 -11.52
C LEU A 119 -14.17 -2.01 -11.35
N VAL A 120 -13.65 -2.85 -10.43
CA VAL A 120 -14.25 -4.17 -10.14
C VAL A 120 -15.67 -4.02 -9.62
N ASN A 121 -15.93 -3.11 -8.69
CA ASN A 121 -17.27 -2.89 -8.16
C ASN A 121 -18.26 -2.40 -9.22
N GLU A 122 -17.80 -1.66 -10.22
CA GLU A 122 -18.60 -1.10 -11.30
C GLU A 122 -18.86 -2.10 -12.43
N MET A 123 -17.95 -3.05 -12.68
CA MET A 123 -18.03 -4.01 -13.77
C MET A 123 -18.71 -5.33 -13.40
N TRP A 124 -18.67 -5.76 -12.13
CA TRP A 124 -19.17 -7.07 -11.71
C TRP A 124 -20.51 -6.98 -10.97
N SER A 125 -21.30 -8.05 -11.11
CA SER A 125 -22.57 -8.20 -10.44
C SER A 125 -22.42 -8.34 -8.92
N GLU A 126 -23.45 -7.98 -8.16
CA GLU A 126 -23.48 -8.08 -6.70
C GLU A 126 -23.18 -9.49 -6.19
N ARG A 127 -23.62 -10.51 -6.91
CA ARG A 127 -23.44 -11.92 -6.54
C ARG A 127 -21.97 -12.36 -6.55
N SER A 128 -21.14 -11.82 -7.45
CA SER A 128 -19.74 -12.18 -7.61
C SER A 128 -18.76 -11.26 -6.87
N ARG A 129 -19.21 -10.06 -6.45
CA ARG A 129 -18.36 -9.04 -5.80
C ARG A 129 -17.61 -9.56 -4.58
N GLY A 130 -18.29 -10.35 -3.72
CA GLY A 130 -17.68 -10.89 -2.51
C GLY A 130 -16.45 -11.77 -2.82
N TRP A 131 -16.60 -12.71 -3.77
CA TRP A 131 -15.51 -13.57 -4.20
C TRP A 131 -14.35 -12.78 -4.81
N ILE A 132 -14.66 -11.84 -5.69
CA ILE A 132 -13.66 -11.02 -6.39
C ILE A 132 -12.94 -10.10 -5.40
N ALA A 133 -13.63 -9.51 -4.43
CA ALA A 133 -13.02 -8.72 -3.36
C ALA A 133 -12.00 -9.54 -2.55
N GLY A 134 -12.33 -10.79 -2.24
CA GLY A 134 -11.38 -11.71 -1.60
C GLY A 134 -10.16 -12.02 -2.46
N LEU A 135 -10.35 -12.22 -3.77
CA LEU A 135 -9.24 -12.45 -4.70
C LEU A 135 -8.30 -11.25 -4.83
N ILE A 136 -8.84 -10.01 -4.79
CA ILE A 136 -8.03 -8.78 -4.79
C ILE A 136 -7.05 -8.78 -3.62
N GLY A 137 -7.56 -8.97 -2.40
CA GLY A 137 -6.73 -9.03 -1.21
C GLY A 137 -5.74 -10.20 -1.23
N ALA A 138 -6.16 -11.36 -1.75
CA ALA A 138 -5.31 -12.54 -1.90
C ALA A 138 -4.16 -12.28 -2.87
N ALA A 139 -4.42 -11.67 -4.03
CA ALA A 139 -3.41 -11.38 -5.04
C ALA A 139 -2.26 -10.52 -4.50
N SER A 140 -2.57 -9.45 -3.78
CA SER A 140 -1.55 -8.60 -3.13
C SER A 140 -0.73 -9.40 -2.10
N ASN A 141 -1.37 -10.23 -1.28
CA ASN A 141 -0.67 -11.06 -0.29
C ASN A 141 0.17 -12.18 -0.92
N VAL A 142 -0.23 -12.70 -2.10
CA VAL A 142 0.64 -13.59 -2.90
C VAL A 142 1.90 -12.84 -3.33
N GLY A 143 1.76 -11.60 -3.82
CA GLY A 143 2.90 -10.76 -4.16
C GLY A 143 3.86 -10.55 -3.00
N ILE A 144 3.36 -10.18 -1.82
CA ILE A 144 4.15 -10.06 -0.58
C ILE A 144 4.85 -11.39 -0.24
N GLY A 145 4.15 -12.52 -0.40
CA GLY A 145 4.69 -13.86 -0.14
C GLY A 145 5.75 -14.33 -1.13
N LEU A 146 5.81 -13.77 -2.35
CA LEU A 146 6.89 -14.05 -3.30
C LEU A 146 8.23 -13.44 -2.87
N VAL A 147 8.22 -12.36 -2.11
CA VAL A 147 9.45 -11.67 -1.67
C VAL A 147 10.37 -12.58 -0.85
N PRO A 148 9.91 -13.26 0.23
CA PRO A 148 10.76 -14.20 0.96
C PRO A 148 11.23 -15.38 0.10
N VAL A 149 10.45 -15.84 -0.88
CA VAL A 149 10.89 -16.87 -1.83
C VAL A 149 12.07 -16.35 -2.67
N VAL A 150 11.97 -15.14 -3.20
CA VAL A 150 13.06 -14.48 -3.92
C VAL A 150 14.28 -14.31 -3.02
N SER A 151 14.09 -13.91 -1.75
CA SER A 151 15.17 -13.77 -0.76
C SER A 151 15.92 -15.08 -0.54
N ILE A 152 15.21 -16.19 -0.33
CA ILE A 152 15.80 -17.52 -0.13
C ILE A 152 16.57 -17.98 -1.38
N MET A 153 16.04 -17.70 -2.56
CA MET A 153 16.63 -18.08 -3.84
C MET A 153 17.68 -17.08 -4.37
N LEU A 154 17.91 -15.99 -3.68
CA LEU A 154 18.65 -14.85 -4.21
C LEU A 154 20.06 -15.22 -4.71
N GLY A 155 20.80 -16.04 -3.97
CA GLY A 155 22.12 -16.52 -4.39
C GLY A 155 22.10 -17.25 -5.74
N THR A 156 21.14 -18.16 -5.92
CA THR A 156 20.97 -18.90 -7.18
C THR A 156 20.51 -17.96 -8.31
N LEU A 157 19.61 -17.03 -8.02
CA LEU A 157 19.13 -16.04 -8.98
C LEU A 157 20.26 -15.10 -9.44
N ILE A 158 21.13 -14.64 -8.53
CA ILE A 158 22.31 -13.82 -8.86
C ILE A 158 23.26 -14.58 -9.78
N THR A 159 23.55 -15.86 -9.45
CA THR A 159 24.46 -16.70 -10.26
C THR A 159 23.88 -16.92 -11.66
N GLY A 160 22.58 -17.22 -11.78
CA GLY A 160 21.92 -17.38 -13.06
C GLY A 160 21.81 -16.08 -13.87
N ALA A 161 21.53 -14.96 -13.21
CA ALA A 161 21.47 -13.65 -13.84
C ALA A 161 22.85 -13.20 -14.36
N ARG A 162 23.93 -13.47 -13.63
CA ARG A 162 25.30 -13.12 -14.01
C ARG A 162 25.64 -13.65 -15.40
N SER A 163 25.47 -14.95 -15.62
CA SER A 163 25.78 -15.59 -16.90
C SER A 163 25.00 -14.99 -18.09
N GLY A 164 23.72 -14.62 -17.86
CA GLY A 164 22.91 -13.98 -18.89
C GLY A 164 23.31 -12.52 -19.14
N LEU A 165 23.57 -11.75 -18.08
CA LEU A 165 23.90 -10.34 -18.18
C LEU A 165 25.29 -10.13 -18.82
N GLU A 166 26.27 -10.97 -18.52
CA GLU A 166 27.62 -10.93 -19.10
C GLU A 166 27.63 -11.14 -20.64
N THR A 167 26.56 -11.69 -21.21
CA THR A 167 26.44 -11.82 -22.67
C THR A 167 26.00 -10.51 -23.35
N VAL A 168 25.41 -9.57 -22.60
CA VAL A 168 24.76 -8.36 -23.14
C VAL A 168 25.39 -7.08 -22.61
N LEU A 169 25.95 -7.10 -21.39
CA LEU A 169 26.46 -5.94 -20.68
C LEU A 169 27.97 -6.08 -20.36
N PRO A 170 28.72 -4.96 -20.31
CA PRO A 170 30.09 -4.94 -19.81
C PRO A 170 30.18 -5.48 -18.37
N THR A 171 31.27 -6.17 -18.05
CA THR A 171 31.49 -6.81 -16.75
C THR A 171 31.35 -5.84 -15.57
N GLU A 172 31.86 -4.61 -15.71
CA GLU A 172 31.75 -3.57 -14.67
C GLU A 172 30.29 -3.23 -14.32
N TRP A 173 29.41 -3.21 -15.31
CA TRP A 173 27.98 -2.97 -15.11
C TRP A 173 27.31 -4.16 -14.43
N VAL A 174 27.68 -5.38 -14.82
CA VAL A 174 27.18 -6.61 -14.20
C VAL A 174 27.58 -6.69 -12.74
N GLU A 175 28.84 -6.37 -12.42
CA GLU A 175 29.30 -6.32 -11.03
C GLU A 175 28.53 -5.29 -10.20
N SER A 176 28.35 -4.07 -10.73
CA SER A 176 27.56 -3.03 -10.05
C SER A 176 26.10 -3.44 -9.82
N LEU A 177 25.46 -4.07 -10.81
CA LEU A 177 24.06 -4.50 -10.71
C LEU A 177 23.85 -5.64 -9.71
N LEU A 178 24.84 -6.54 -9.59
CA LEU A 178 24.76 -7.72 -8.73
C LEU A 178 25.40 -7.52 -7.36
N ALA A 179 26.04 -6.39 -7.11
CA ALA A 179 26.64 -6.05 -5.82
C ALA A 179 25.55 -5.98 -4.71
N ASN A 180 25.98 -6.16 -3.47
CA ASN A 180 25.17 -5.94 -2.26
C ASN A 180 23.76 -6.56 -2.35
N GLN A 181 23.70 -7.87 -2.59
CA GLN A 181 22.45 -8.65 -2.75
C GLN A 181 21.65 -8.25 -3.99
N ALA A 182 22.30 -7.77 -5.03
CA ALA A 182 21.68 -7.38 -6.31
C ALA A 182 20.54 -6.36 -6.15
N TRP A 183 20.62 -5.49 -5.15
CA TRP A 183 19.54 -4.54 -4.86
C TRP A 183 19.19 -3.65 -6.06
N ARG A 184 20.20 -3.25 -6.85
CA ARG A 184 19.97 -2.45 -8.07
C ARG A 184 19.18 -3.21 -9.10
N LEU A 185 19.55 -4.47 -9.38
CA LEU A 185 18.85 -5.33 -10.31
C LEU A 185 17.41 -5.60 -9.86
N LEU A 186 17.20 -5.86 -8.57
CA LEU A 186 15.86 -6.10 -8.01
C LEU A 186 14.98 -4.86 -8.09
N MET A 187 15.52 -3.66 -7.83
CA MET A 187 14.78 -2.40 -8.00
C MET A 187 14.43 -2.17 -9.48
N ILE A 188 15.38 -2.38 -10.42
CA ILE A 188 15.12 -2.24 -11.86
C ILE A 188 14.05 -3.25 -12.32
N ALA A 189 14.08 -4.48 -11.80
CA ALA A 189 13.04 -5.47 -12.06
C ALA A 189 11.65 -5.03 -11.58
N GLY A 190 11.59 -4.14 -10.58
CA GLY A 190 10.36 -3.45 -10.16
C GLY A 190 9.70 -2.59 -11.24
N ALA A 191 10.37 -2.35 -12.38
CA ALA A 191 9.76 -1.74 -13.56
C ALA A 191 8.94 -2.71 -14.43
N LEU A 192 9.07 -4.02 -14.24
CA LEU A 192 8.36 -5.03 -15.05
C LEU A 192 6.83 -4.84 -15.11
N PRO A 193 6.15 -4.40 -14.02
CA PRO A 193 4.71 -4.12 -14.08
C PRO A 193 4.32 -3.06 -15.13
N ALA A 194 5.24 -2.19 -15.58
CA ALA A 194 4.97 -1.25 -16.66
C ALA A 194 4.51 -1.95 -17.96
N ILE A 195 4.99 -3.17 -18.21
CA ILE A 195 4.58 -3.99 -19.35
C ILE A 195 3.09 -4.36 -19.24
N LEU A 196 2.59 -4.56 -18.02
CA LEU A 196 1.18 -4.90 -17.76
C LEU A 196 0.23 -3.79 -18.20
N VAL A 197 0.69 -2.53 -18.20
CA VAL A 197 -0.13 -1.38 -18.63
C VAL A 197 -0.57 -1.53 -20.08
N PHE A 198 0.30 -2.05 -20.94
CA PHE A 198 -0.06 -2.31 -22.34
C PHE A 198 -1.24 -3.28 -22.45
N PHE A 199 -1.20 -4.38 -21.69
CA PHE A 199 -2.29 -5.37 -21.66
C PHE A 199 -3.56 -4.80 -21.04
N ILE A 200 -3.46 -4.03 -19.96
CA ILE A 200 -4.61 -3.38 -19.33
C ILE A 200 -5.29 -2.46 -20.34
N ARG A 201 -4.54 -1.60 -21.03
CA ARG A 201 -5.07 -0.68 -22.03
C ARG A 201 -5.72 -1.38 -23.23
N ALA A 202 -5.17 -2.52 -23.65
CA ALA A 202 -5.69 -3.29 -24.78
C ALA A 202 -6.90 -4.15 -24.45
N CYS A 203 -6.99 -4.66 -23.21
CA CYS A 203 -7.92 -5.74 -22.86
C CYS A 203 -9.01 -5.34 -21.85
N VAL A 204 -8.83 -4.21 -21.12
CA VAL A 204 -9.76 -3.81 -20.06
C VAL A 204 -10.63 -2.65 -20.55
N PRO A 205 -11.94 -2.84 -20.73
CA PRO A 205 -12.85 -1.74 -21.08
C PRO A 205 -13.03 -0.79 -19.91
N GLU A 206 -13.36 0.47 -20.20
CA GLU A 206 -13.70 1.45 -19.18
C GLU A 206 -15.03 1.10 -18.48
N SER A 207 -15.23 1.62 -17.28
CA SER A 207 -16.46 1.43 -16.50
C SER A 207 -17.67 2.09 -17.19
N HIS A 208 -18.69 1.30 -17.55
CA HIS A 208 -19.93 1.83 -18.09
C HIS A 208 -20.62 2.81 -17.13
N ARG A 209 -20.58 2.54 -15.81
CA ARG A 209 -21.15 3.43 -14.80
C ARG A 209 -20.43 4.78 -14.75
N TRP A 210 -19.11 4.78 -14.92
CA TRP A 210 -18.35 6.03 -15.02
C TRP A 210 -18.65 6.78 -16.32
N GLU A 211 -18.80 6.08 -17.45
CA GLU A 211 -19.19 6.71 -18.73
C GLU A 211 -20.56 7.40 -18.64
N GLU A 212 -21.52 6.81 -17.92
CA GLU A 212 -22.82 7.42 -17.63
C GLU A 212 -22.66 8.71 -16.83
N GLU A 213 -21.83 8.70 -15.76
CA GLU A 213 -21.54 9.91 -14.97
C GLU A 213 -20.87 11.00 -15.83
N ARG A 214 -19.99 10.60 -16.76
CA ARG A 214 -19.38 11.54 -17.70
C ARG A 214 -20.39 12.12 -18.69
N ARG A 215 -21.26 11.31 -19.26
CA ARG A 215 -22.30 11.75 -20.21
C ARG A 215 -23.32 12.69 -19.54
N SER A 216 -23.61 12.48 -18.27
CA SER A 216 -24.50 13.36 -17.48
C SER A 216 -23.83 14.67 -17.04
N GLY A 217 -22.55 14.89 -17.35
CA GLY A 217 -21.81 16.10 -16.99
C GLY A 217 -21.26 16.14 -15.57
N ARG A 218 -21.56 15.16 -14.70
CA ARG A 218 -21.16 15.16 -13.28
C ARG A 218 -19.65 15.14 -13.07
N THR A 219 -18.87 14.59 -14.00
CA THR A 219 -17.41 14.63 -13.91
C THR A 219 -16.81 16.04 -14.08
N ALA A 220 -17.59 17.02 -14.60
CA ALA A 220 -17.14 18.41 -14.75
C ALA A 220 -16.96 19.14 -13.42
N HIS A 221 -17.55 18.65 -12.33
CA HIS A 221 -17.38 19.23 -11.00
C HIS A 221 -15.96 19.02 -10.41
N TRP A 222 -15.15 18.15 -10.99
CA TRP A 222 -13.75 17.97 -10.59
C TRP A 222 -12.86 19.07 -11.16
N ALA A 223 -12.13 19.81 -10.32
CA ALA A 223 -11.20 20.87 -10.73
C ALA A 223 -9.77 20.58 -10.25
N GLY A 224 -8.78 20.78 -11.14
CA GLY A 224 -7.37 20.52 -10.84
C GLY A 224 -6.81 21.35 -9.67
N ARG A 225 -7.32 22.60 -9.51
CA ARG A 225 -6.92 23.46 -8.38
C ARG A 225 -7.20 22.85 -6.99
N ASP A 226 -8.14 21.93 -6.89
CA ASP A 226 -8.49 21.29 -5.62
C ASP A 226 -7.36 20.40 -5.09
N LEU A 227 -6.48 19.91 -5.97
CA LEU A 227 -5.31 19.13 -5.61
C LEU A 227 -4.22 19.94 -4.89
N LEU A 228 -4.23 21.28 -4.99
CA LEU A 228 -3.28 22.12 -4.23
C LEU A 228 -3.41 21.90 -2.73
N ALA A 229 -4.64 21.71 -2.25
CA ALA A 229 -4.86 21.38 -0.84
C ALA A 229 -4.32 19.97 -0.49
N THR A 230 -4.35 19.02 -1.42
CA THR A 230 -3.75 17.70 -1.23
C THR A 230 -2.22 17.79 -1.09
N VAL A 231 -1.58 18.66 -1.87
CA VAL A 231 -0.14 18.93 -1.72
C VAL A 231 0.16 19.54 -0.34
N ALA A 232 -0.65 20.51 0.12
CA ALA A 232 -0.52 21.06 1.46
C ALA A 232 -0.73 20.01 2.56
N GLY A 233 -1.67 19.07 2.34
CA GLY A 233 -1.89 17.93 3.23
C GLY A 233 -0.68 16.98 3.28
N ALA A 234 -0.08 16.69 2.13
CA ALA A 234 1.15 15.90 2.04
C ALA A 234 2.33 16.59 2.75
N ALA A 235 2.45 17.91 2.61
CA ALA A 235 3.46 18.69 3.35
C ALA A 235 3.24 18.63 4.87
N GLY A 236 1.98 18.67 5.33
CA GLY A 236 1.64 18.47 6.74
C GLY A 236 2.05 17.08 7.25
N ALA A 237 1.79 16.05 6.47
CA ALA A 237 2.23 14.69 6.78
C ALA A 237 3.77 14.57 6.77
N ALA A 238 4.46 15.19 5.80
CA ALA A 238 5.92 15.24 5.75
C ALA A 238 6.53 15.95 6.97
N ALA A 239 5.89 17.02 7.47
CA ALA A 239 6.31 17.69 8.70
C ALA A 239 6.23 16.75 9.92
N VAL A 240 5.23 15.86 9.97
CA VAL A 240 5.16 14.83 11.01
C VAL A 240 6.35 13.89 10.91
N ILE A 241 6.72 13.39 9.71
CA ILE A 241 7.93 12.56 9.56
C ILE A 241 9.16 13.31 10.06
N ALA A 242 9.33 14.55 9.62
CA ALA A 242 10.51 15.35 9.96
C ALA A 242 10.70 15.48 11.47
N VAL A 243 9.62 15.76 12.23
CA VAL A 243 9.69 15.93 13.68
C VAL A 243 9.89 14.62 14.45
N TRP A 244 9.56 13.48 13.84
CA TRP A 244 9.78 12.14 14.42
C TRP A 244 11.09 11.51 13.94
N SER A 245 11.79 12.12 12.98
CA SER A 245 13.09 11.63 12.54
C SER A 245 14.13 11.74 13.67
N PRO A 246 15.17 10.90 13.67
CA PRO A 246 16.25 10.96 14.68
C PRO A 246 16.97 12.31 14.76
N ALA A 247 16.88 13.13 13.70
CA ALA A 247 17.50 14.45 13.64
C ALA A 247 16.86 15.47 14.59
N ILE A 248 15.63 15.25 15.05
CA ILE A 248 14.88 16.18 15.92
C ILE A 248 14.51 15.51 17.23
N ASP A 249 15.23 15.84 18.30
CA ASP A 249 14.91 15.37 19.66
C ASP A 249 14.22 16.47 20.47
N SER A 250 12.97 16.77 20.13
CA SER A 250 12.14 17.76 20.84
C SER A 250 10.73 17.22 21.10
N ARG A 251 10.44 16.90 22.36
CA ARG A 251 9.10 16.44 22.77
C ARG A 251 8.03 17.49 22.49
N LEU A 252 8.34 18.77 22.68
CA LEU A 252 7.42 19.87 22.40
C LEU A 252 7.11 19.97 20.91
N ALA A 253 8.13 19.88 20.05
CA ALA A 253 7.93 19.88 18.59
C ALA A 253 7.04 18.70 18.17
N ARG A 254 7.29 17.49 18.68
CA ARG A 254 6.46 16.30 18.44
C ARG A 254 5.00 16.50 18.89
N ALA A 255 4.81 17.05 20.11
CA ALA A 255 3.47 17.30 20.67
C ALA A 255 2.66 18.34 19.87
N VAL A 256 3.31 19.33 19.25
CA VAL A 256 2.65 20.39 18.48
C VAL A 256 2.50 20.01 17.02
N VAL A 257 3.59 19.56 16.37
CA VAL A 257 3.60 19.32 14.91
C VAL A 257 2.76 18.09 14.54
N THR A 258 2.73 17.05 15.39
CA THR A 258 1.97 15.84 15.07
C THR A 258 0.46 16.10 14.91
N PRO A 259 -0.26 16.70 15.88
CA PRO A 259 -1.70 16.95 15.70
C PRO A 259 -1.98 17.94 14.58
N LEU A 260 -1.15 18.99 14.42
CA LEU A 260 -1.32 19.97 13.34
C LEU A 260 -1.07 19.37 11.97
N GLY A 261 -0.04 18.54 11.82
CA GLY A 261 0.28 17.87 10.57
C GLY A 261 -0.77 16.82 10.18
N ILE A 262 -1.28 16.04 11.14
CA ILE A 262 -2.38 15.10 10.91
C ILE A 262 -3.66 15.85 10.50
N LEU A 263 -3.97 16.98 11.15
CA LEU A 263 -5.11 17.81 10.80
C LEU A 263 -4.97 18.44 9.40
N ALA A 264 -3.77 18.90 9.05
CA ALA A 264 -3.45 19.42 7.72
C ALA A 264 -3.60 18.33 6.65
N ALA A 265 -3.09 17.12 6.91
CA ALA A 265 -3.24 15.96 6.03
C ALA A 265 -4.73 15.58 5.86
N TYR A 266 -5.48 15.50 6.96
CA TYR A 266 -6.91 15.20 6.92
C TYR A 266 -7.69 16.21 6.07
N ARG A 267 -7.51 17.51 6.32
CA ARG A 267 -8.21 18.57 5.57
C ARG A 267 -7.76 18.62 4.10
N GLY A 268 -6.45 18.50 3.86
CA GLY A 268 -5.89 18.55 2.50
C GLY A 268 -6.34 17.40 1.63
N PHE A 269 -6.31 16.18 2.17
CA PHE A 269 -6.71 14.98 1.42
C PHE A 269 -8.23 14.89 1.22
N LEU A 270 -9.00 15.43 2.13
CA LEU A 270 -10.47 15.46 2.01
C LEU A 270 -10.97 16.59 1.09
N HIS A 271 -10.17 17.65 0.90
CA HIS A 271 -10.57 18.87 0.20
C HIS A 271 -11.13 18.63 -1.22
N PRO A 272 -10.52 17.81 -2.11
CA PRO A 272 -11.03 17.61 -3.46
C PRO A 272 -12.48 17.09 -3.47
N VAL A 273 -12.80 16.12 -2.61
CA VAL A 273 -14.16 15.57 -2.49
C VAL A 273 -15.12 16.61 -1.95
N LEU A 274 -14.72 17.39 -0.93
CA LEU A 274 -15.57 18.44 -0.37
C LEU A 274 -15.88 19.54 -1.39
N MET A 275 -14.92 19.90 -2.23
CA MET A 275 -15.13 20.89 -3.29
C MET A 275 -16.04 20.35 -4.40
N TYR A 276 -15.88 19.08 -4.78
CA TYR A 276 -16.80 18.42 -5.69
C TYR A 276 -18.24 18.47 -5.14
N LEU A 277 -18.45 18.00 -3.90
CA LEU A 277 -19.78 17.99 -3.25
C LEU A 277 -20.38 19.39 -3.13
N SER A 278 -19.56 20.42 -2.86
CA SER A 278 -20.02 21.81 -2.79
C SER A 278 -20.50 22.32 -4.16
N ARG A 279 -19.81 21.97 -5.26
CA ARG A 279 -20.22 22.36 -6.62
C ARG A 279 -21.49 21.63 -7.06
N ALA A 280 -21.59 20.32 -6.80
CA ALA A 280 -22.76 19.53 -7.11
C ALA A 280 -24.02 20.00 -6.32
N LEU A 281 -23.83 20.39 -5.05
CA LEU A 281 -24.90 21.00 -4.24
C LEU A 281 -25.36 22.33 -4.84
N LYS A 282 -24.44 23.21 -5.24
CA LYS A 282 -24.76 24.50 -5.87
C LYS A 282 -25.44 24.34 -7.22
N ALA A 283 -25.14 23.28 -7.96
CA ALA A 283 -25.77 22.92 -9.22
C ALA A 283 -27.18 22.29 -9.01
N GLY A 284 -27.57 22.00 -7.77
CA GLY A 284 -28.85 21.34 -7.47
C GLY A 284 -28.90 19.85 -7.78
N GLU A 285 -27.74 19.23 -8.05
CA GLU A 285 -27.65 17.80 -8.40
C GLU A 285 -27.70 16.89 -7.18
N ILE A 286 -27.31 17.39 -6.01
CA ILE A 286 -27.26 16.62 -4.75
C ILE A 286 -27.92 17.44 -3.64
N PRO A 287 -28.84 16.87 -2.85
CA PRO A 287 -29.46 17.57 -1.72
C PRO A 287 -28.48 17.73 -0.54
N ALA A 288 -28.65 18.77 0.28
CA ALA A 288 -27.78 19.08 1.42
C ALA A 288 -27.67 17.92 2.44
N GLY A 289 -28.77 17.18 2.65
CA GLY A 289 -28.79 16.01 3.53
C GLY A 289 -27.85 14.88 3.04
N GLU A 290 -27.76 14.67 1.74
CA GLU A 290 -26.87 13.69 1.15
C GLU A 290 -25.41 14.10 1.30
N VAL A 291 -25.08 15.37 1.12
CA VAL A 291 -23.74 15.91 1.36
C VAL A 291 -23.29 15.66 2.81
N ALA A 292 -24.17 15.91 3.79
CA ALA A 292 -23.87 15.65 5.20
C ALA A 292 -23.63 14.16 5.48
N MET A 293 -24.46 13.29 4.87
CA MET A 293 -24.30 11.84 4.96
C MET A 293 -22.96 11.37 4.36
N LEU A 294 -22.59 11.85 3.17
CA LEU A 294 -21.33 11.49 2.51
C LEU A 294 -20.11 11.94 3.31
N LYS A 295 -20.12 13.14 3.91
CA LYS A 295 -19.05 13.58 4.83
C LYS A 295 -18.88 12.63 6.01
N ARG A 296 -19.99 12.17 6.62
CA ARG A 296 -19.96 11.19 7.71
C ARG A 296 -19.40 9.85 7.24
N ARG A 297 -19.78 9.37 6.06
CA ARG A 297 -19.27 8.13 5.48
C ARG A 297 -17.78 8.18 5.17
N LEU A 298 -17.25 9.32 4.71
CA LEU A 298 -15.81 9.54 4.51
C LEU A 298 -15.03 9.36 5.81
N LEU A 299 -15.48 9.99 6.88
CA LEU A 299 -14.85 9.84 8.20
C LEU A 299 -14.97 8.40 8.73
N GLN A 300 -16.14 7.78 8.60
CA GLN A 300 -16.34 6.37 9.00
C GLN A 300 -15.40 5.44 8.24
N GLY A 301 -15.30 5.58 6.92
CA GLY A 301 -14.38 4.78 6.10
C GLY A 301 -12.92 4.95 6.52
N ALA A 302 -12.48 6.19 6.79
CA ALA A 302 -11.13 6.48 7.23
C ALA A 302 -10.80 5.88 8.61
N ILE A 303 -11.74 5.95 9.56
CA ILE A 303 -11.55 5.33 10.89
C ILE A 303 -11.48 3.80 10.78
N LEU A 304 -12.40 3.18 10.04
CA LEU A 304 -12.40 1.73 9.87
C LEU A 304 -11.12 1.24 9.20
N ALA A 305 -10.66 1.91 8.13
CA ALA A 305 -9.42 1.56 7.46
C ALA A 305 -8.18 1.83 8.34
N GLY A 306 -8.20 2.93 9.10
CA GLY A 306 -7.13 3.27 10.04
C GLY A 306 -6.91 2.21 11.11
N VAL A 307 -7.96 1.66 11.69
CA VAL A 307 -7.89 0.56 12.68
C VAL A 307 -7.20 -0.67 12.07
N ALA A 308 -7.60 -1.09 10.88
CA ALA A 308 -7.00 -2.25 10.21
C ALA A 308 -5.53 -2.02 9.82
N LEU A 309 -5.20 -0.82 9.33
CA LEU A 309 -3.83 -0.46 8.95
C LEU A 309 -2.92 -0.39 10.17
N LEU A 310 -3.39 0.13 11.31
CA LEU A 310 -2.64 0.10 12.56
C LEU A 310 -2.38 -1.33 13.04
N GLY A 311 -3.37 -2.22 12.94
CA GLY A 311 -3.20 -3.63 13.29
C GLY A 311 -2.15 -4.34 12.45
N THR A 312 -2.05 -4.03 11.16
CA THR A 312 -1.09 -4.67 10.25
C THR A 312 0.29 -4.00 10.33
N TRP A 313 0.34 -2.68 10.10
CA TRP A 313 1.60 -1.92 10.03
C TRP A 313 2.18 -1.59 11.41
N GLY A 314 1.34 -1.51 12.45
CA GLY A 314 1.79 -1.23 13.82
C GLY A 314 2.17 -2.48 14.61
N SER A 315 1.80 -3.68 14.17
CA SER A 315 2.06 -4.91 14.96
C SER A 315 2.63 -6.06 14.12
N LEU A 316 1.85 -6.65 13.20
CA LEU A 316 2.26 -7.87 12.51
C LEU A 316 3.51 -7.69 11.66
N GLN A 317 3.74 -6.51 11.12
CA GLN A 317 4.92 -6.20 10.31
C GLN A 317 6.24 -6.37 11.08
N TRP A 318 6.21 -6.34 12.40
CA TRP A 318 7.39 -6.53 13.25
C TRP A 318 7.71 -8.01 13.53
N ALA A 319 6.79 -8.94 13.24
CA ALA A 319 6.99 -10.36 13.47
C ALA A 319 8.25 -10.93 12.79
N PRO A 320 8.60 -10.57 11.52
CA PRO A 320 9.84 -11.02 10.91
C PRO A 320 11.10 -10.50 11.61
N SER A 321 11.08 -9.26 12.11
CA SER A 321 12.20 -8.70 12.89
C SER A 321 12.32 -9.38 14.25
N TRP A 322 11.20 -9.69 14.88
CA TRP A 322 11.20 -10.45 16.12
C TRP A 322 11.70 -11.89 15.95
N ALA A 323 11.38 -12.53 14.83
CA ALA A 323 11.94 -13.85 14.49
C ALA A 323 13.47 -13.83 14.41
N ILE A 324 14.08 -12.75 13.89
CA ILE A 324 15.53 -12.57 13.89
C ILE A 324 16.06 -12.51 15.32
N GLU A 325 15.38 -11.79 16.20
CA GLU A 325 15.80 -11.67 17.62
C GLU A 325 15.69 -13.01 18.34
N LEU A 326 14.60 -13.76 18.15
CA LEU A 326 14.41 -15.09 18.72
C LEU A 326 15.43 -16.14 18.22
N THR A 327 16.08 -15.87 17.08
CA THR A 327 17.05 -16.80 16.48
C THR A 327 18.49 -16.29 16.55
N ARG A 328 18.75 -15.22 17.31
CA ARG A 328 20.09 -14.57 17.40
C ARG A 328 21.19 -15.56 17.78
N ASP A 329 20.90 -16.47 18.72
CA ASP A 329 21.87 -17.44 19.24
C ASP A 329 21.70 -18.84 18.62
N THR A 330 20.93 -18.97 17.55
CA THR A 330 20.66 -20.23 16.85
C THR A 330 21.06 -20.17 15.38
N PRO A 331 21.48 -21.28 14.75
CA PRO A 331 21.92 -21.29 13.34
C PRO A 331 20.73 -21.27 12.33
N GLN A 332 19.66 -20.54 12.61
CA GLN A 332 18.47 -20.45 11.75
C GLN A 332 18.69 -19.37 10.66
N THR A 333 19.00 -19.79 9.45
CA THR A 333 19.40 -18.88 8.36
C THR A 333 18.26 -18.05 7.76
N PHE A 334 17.01 -18.56 7.75
CA PHE A 334 15.87 -17.95 7.05
C PHE A 334 14.66 -17.71 7.95
N ALA A 335 14.87 -17.40 9.24
CA ALA A 335 13.78 -17.18 10.19
C ALA A 335 12.85 -16.04 9.77
N LYS A 336 13.41 -14.92 9.28
CA LYS A 336 12.68 -13.78 8.75
C LYS A 336 11.78 -14.17 7.57
N GLU A 337 12.35 -14.89 6.62
CA GLU A 337 11.69 -15.31 5.38
C GLU A 337 10.55 -16.30 5.67
N TYR A 338 10.79 -17.29 6.52
CA TYR A 338 9.74 -18.24 6.93
C TYR A 338 8.60 -17.55 7.68
N THR A 339 8.90 -16.56 8.53
CA THR A 339 7.88 -15.78 9.24
C THR A 339 7.04 -14.97 8.26
N GLN A 340 7.67 -14.28 7.30
CA GLN A 340 6.95 -13.52 6.27
C GLN A 340 6.10 -14.44 5.37
N LEU A 341 6.62 -15.61 5.00
CA LEU A 341 5.89 -16.57 4.20
C LEU A 341 4.68 -17.13 4.95
N ALA A 342 4.85 -17.50 6.22
CA ALA A 342 3.75 -17.97 7.07
C ALA A 342 2.65 -16.91 7.20
N SER A 343 3.03 -15.65 7.45
CA SER A 343 2.10 -14.52 7.48
C SER A 343 1.33 -14.37 6.17
N SER A 344 2.03 -14.44 5.02
CA SER A 344 1.42 -14.27 3.69
C SER A 344 0.46 -15.42 3.34
N ILE A 345 0.79 -16.65 3.69
CA ILE A 345 -0.10 -17.81 3.52
C ILE A 345 -1.40 -17.59 4.30
N GLY A 346 -1.28 -17.22 5.58
CA GLY A 346 -2.44 -16.88 6.40
C GLY A 346 -3.26 -15.75 5.79
N ALA A 347 -2.59 -14.69 5.33
CA ALA A 347 -3.23 -13.53 4.73
C ALA A 347 -4.03 -13.86 3.46
N VAL A 348 -3.52 -14.72 2.58
CA VAL A 348 -4.25 -15.21 1.39
C VAL A 348 -5.54 -15.92 1.80
N ILE A 349 -5.46 -16.82 2.77
CA ILE A 349 -6.63 -17.56 3.27
C ILE A 349 -7.62 -16.61 3.95
N GLY A 350 -7.11 -15.70 4.79
CA GLY A 350 -7.91 -14.75 5.56
C GLY A 350 -8.70 -13.78 4.67
N THR A 351 -8.08 -13.24 3.63
CA THR A 351 -8.74 -12.29 2.70
C THR A 351 -9.89 -12.94 1.93
N VAL A 352 -9.71 -14.16 1.45
CA VAL A 352 -10.77 -14.90 0.72
C VAL A 352 -11.92 -15.29 1.67
N THR A 353 -11.58 -15.77 2.86
CA THR A 353 -12.60 -16.20 3.86
C THR A 353 -13.39 -15.00 4.40
N ALA A 354 -12.75 -13.86 4.67
CA ALA A 354 -13.44 -12.67 5.17
C ALA A 354 -14.46 -12.11 4.20
N ALA A 355 -14.16 -12.08 2.90
CA ALA A 355 -15.09 -11.64 1.88
C ALA A 355 -16.34 -12.52 1.82
N SER A 356 -16.15 -13.85 1.91
CA SER A 356 -17.24 -14.83 1.98
C SER A 356 -18.07 -14.68 3.28
N LEU A 357 -17.38 -14.49 4.40
CA LEU A 357 -17.99 -14.30 5.71
C LEU A 357 -18.85 -13.02 5.76
N ALA A 358 -18.34 -11.94 5.18
CA ALA A 358 -19.04 -10.65 5.09
C ALA A 358 -20.33 -10.73 4.25
N GLY A 359 -20.38 -11.66 3.30
CA GLY A 359 -21.59 -11.96 2.54
C GLY A 359 -22.67 -12.69 3.36
N ARG A 360 -22.26 -13.53 4.32
CA ARG A 360 -23.17 -14.36 5.14
C ARG A 360 -23.58 -13.70 6.44
N LEU A 361 -22.65 -13.15 7.20
CA LEU A 361 -22.88 -12.54 8.52
C LEU A 361 -23.19 -11.04 8.45
N GLY A 362 -23.04 -10.45 7.28
CA GLY A 362 -23.16 -9.00 7.10
C GLY A 362 -21.87 -8.24 7.49
N ARG A 363 -21.79 -6.97 7.01
CA ARG A 363 -20.57 -6.15 7.10
C ARG A 363 -20.14 -5.83 8.52
N ARG A 364 -21.10 -5.46 9.38
CA ARG A 364 -20.82 -4.99 10.76
C ARG A 364 -20.29 -6.10 11.66
N LEU A 365 -20.98 -7.24 11.68
CA LEU A 365 -20.59 -8.37 12.53
C LEU A 365 -19.24 -8.93 12.08
N THR A 366 -19.01 -9.08 10.77
CA THR A 366 -17.71 -9.53 10.24
C THR A 366 -16.60 -8.60 10.68
N TYR A 367 -16.76 -7.28 10.55
CA TYR A 367 -15.74 -6.31 10.98
C TYR A 367 -15.44 -6.42 12.47
N ALA A 368 -16.46 -6.52 13.33
CA ALA A 368 -16.29 -6.68 14.77
C ALA A 368 -15.52 -7.98 15.12
N LEU A 369 -15.87 -9.09 14.45
CA LEU A 369 -15.18 -10.37 14.65
C LEU A 369 -13.71 -10.30 14.19
N LEU A 370 -13.42 -9.60 13.09
CA LEU A 370 -12.06 -9.37 12.61
C LEU A 370 -11.24 -8.52 13.61
N CYS A 371 -11.83 -7.48 14.20
CA CYS A 371 -11.17 -6.67 15.22
C CYS A 371 -10.82 -7.52 16.46
N LEU A 372 -11.80 -8.22 17.02
CA LEU A 372 -11.61 -9.07 18.20
C LEU A 372 -10.61 -10.21 17.93
N GLY A 373 -10.77 -10.87 16.78
CA GLY A 373 -9.87 -11.94 16.36
C GLY A 373 -8.44 -11.46 16.13
N SER A 374 -8.25 -10.24 15.57
CA SER A 374 -6.92 -9.65 15.38
C SER A 374 -6.23 -9.36 16.70
N VAL A 375 -6.94 -8.77 17.67
CA VAL A 375 -6.39 -8.53 19.01
C VAL A 375 -6.02 -9.85 19.67
N ALA A 376 -6.92 -10.85 19.66
CA ALA A 376 -6.66 -12.15 20.26
C ALA A 376 -5.46 -12.87 19.62
N ALA A 377 -5.39 -12.87 18.28
CA ALA A 377 -4.30 -13.52 17.53
C ALA A 377 -2.95 -12.83 17.77
N LEU A 378 -2.91 -11.49 17.82
CA LEU A 378 -1.69 -10.73 18.09
C LEU A 378 -1.22 -10.92 19.54
N VAL A 379 -2.13 -10.89 20.52
CA VAL A 379 -1.80 -11.17 21.92
C VAL A 379 -1.24 -12.60 22.05
N TRP A 380 -1.89 -13.57 21.45
CA TRP A 380 -1.41 -14.95 21.45
C TRP A 380 -0.04 -15.10 20.78
N LEU A 381 0.19 -14.43 19.66
CA LEU A 381 1.47 -14.43 18.97
C LEU A 381 2.59 -13.89 19.88
N TYR A 382 2.43 -12.68 20.41
CA TYR A 382 3.50 -11.97 21.12
C TYR A 382 3.67 -12.38 22.58
N GLN A 383 2.62 -12.88 23.24
CA GLN A 383 2.69 -13.32 24.66
C GLN A 383 2.82 -14.84 24.80
N GLY A 384 2.43 -15.60 23.77
CA GLY A 384 2.40 -17.06 23.84
C GLY A 384 3.66 -17.76 23.31
N HIS A 385 4.60 -17.03 22.68
CA HIS A 385 5.73 -17.65 22.00
C HIS A 385 7.03 -16.91 22.33
N ALA A 386 7.96 -17.59 23.00
CA ALA A 386 9.29 -17.09 23.34
C ALA A 386 10.39 -17.70 22.47
N GLU A 387 10.08 -18.65 21.60
CA GLU A 387 11.02 -19.38 20.77
C GLU A 387 10.56 -19.46 19.31
N PHE A 388 11.50 -19.46 18.40
CA PHE A 388 11.23 -19.69 16.97
C PHE A 388 11.05 -21.19 16.70
N ASN A 389 9.80 -21.62 16.54
CA ASN A 389 9.45 -23.00 16.27
C ASN A 389 8.19 -23.09 15.36
N ARG A 390 7.70 -24.31 15.09
CA ARG A 390 6.52 -24.52 14.25
C ARG A 390 5.24 -23.88 14.83
N ALA A 391 5.11 -23.85 16.17
CA ALA A 391 3.97 -23.21 16.83
C ALA A 391 3.99 -21.69 16.62
N PHE A 392 5.16 -21.06 16.73
CA PHE A 392 5.35 -19.64 16.38
C PHE A 392 4.93 -19.35 14.95
N LEU A 393 5.39 -20.15 13.96
CA LEU A 393 5.00 -19.97 12.56
C LEU A 393 3.49 -20.17 12.35
N GLY A 394 2.87 -21.12 13.07
CA GLY A 394 1.42 -21.30 13.07
C GLY A 394 0.67 -20.08 13.63
N ALA A 395 1.17 -19.50 14.73
CA ALA A 395 0.62 -18.28 15.32
C ALA A 395 0.76 -17.07 14.39
N VAL A 396 1.91 -16.93 13.71
CA VAL A 396 2.13 -15.90 12.69
C VAL A 396 1.18 -16.09 11.51
N CYS A 397 0.98 -17.33 11.05
CA CYS A 397 0.03 -17.63 9.96
C CYS A 397 -1.39 -17.24 10.36
N LEU A 398 -1.83 -17.59 11.57
CA LEU A 398 -3.15 -17.20 12.08
C LEU A 398 -3.29 -15.68 12.22
N ALA A 399 -2.31 -15.02 12.84
CA ALA A 399 -2.30 -13.57 12.99
C ALA A 399 -2.31 -12.86 11.63
N GLY A 400 -1.50 -13.34 10.68
CA GLY A 400 -1.50 -12.88 9.30
C GLY A 400 -2.86 -13.04 8.64
N GLY A 401 -3.49 -14.20 8.83
CA GLY A 401 -4.83 -14.49 8.30
C GLY A 401 -5.89 -13.53 8.81
N VAL A 402 -5.97 -13.33 10.12
CA VAL A 402 -7.03 -12.51 10.71
C VAL A 402 -6.79 -11.01 10.49
N THR A 403 -5.55 -10.53 10.61
CA THR A 403 -5.24 -9.10 10.40
C THR A 403 -5.31 -8.70 8.93
N ALA A 404 -4.93 -9.57 7.99
CA ALA A 404 -5.07 -9.28 6.58
C ALA A 404 -6.49 -9.50 6.04
N ALA A 405 -7.36 -10.19 6.76
CA ALA A 405 -8.76 -10.43 6.38
C ALA A 405 -9.53 -9.13 6.07
N PHE A 406 -9.17 -8.01 6.71
CA PHE A 406 -9.71 -6.69 6.37
C PHE A 406 -9.50 -6.30 4.91
N TYR A 407 -8.40 -6.72 4.28
CA TYR A 407 -8.11 -6.40 2.87
C TYR A 407 -9.00 -7.17 1.88
N GLY A 408 -9.67 -8.24 2.32
CA GLY A 408 -10.75 -8.86 1.58
C GLY A 408 -12.12 -8.21 1.85
N TRP A 409 -12.30 -7.60 3.04
CA TRP A 409 -13.53 -6.92 3.44
C TRP A 409 -13.65 -5.50 2.87
N PHE A 410 -12.57 -4.72 2.82
CA PHE A 410 -12.59 -3.33 2.32
C PHE A 410 -12.98 -3.20 0.85
N PRO A 411 -12.48 -4.03 -0.09
CA PRO A 411 -12.91 -3.93 -1.49
C PRO A 411 -14.40 -4.20 -1.69
N LEU A 412 -15.03 -4.87 -0.71
CA LEU A 412 -16.46 -5.11 -0.72
C LEU A 412 -17.27 -3.95 -0.11
N TYR A 413 -16.79 -3.38 1.01
CA TYR A 413 -17.57 -2.41 1.79
C TYR A 413 -17.34 -0.95 1.39
N LEU A 414 -16.10 -0.52 1.17
CA LEU A 414 -15.84 0.89 0.89
C LEU A 414 -16.53 1.41 -0.38
N PRO A 415 -16.64 0.66 -1.49
CA PRO A 415 -17.39 1.10 -2.65
C PRO A 415 -18.90 1.28 -2.41
N GLU A 416 -19.47 0.54 -1.43
CA GLU A 416 -20.89 0.66 -1.05
C GLU A 416 -21.22 2.01 -0.37
N LEU A 417 -20.21 2.68 0.17
CA LEU A 417 -20.38 3.94 0.90
C LEU A 417 -20.52 5.15 -0.03
N PHE A 418 -19.99 5.06 -1.27
CA PHE A 418 -19.82 6.23 -2.13
C PHE A 418 -20.47 6.06 -3.51
N PRO A 419 -21.16 7.09 -4.03
CA PRO A 419 -21.67 7.09 -5.39
C PRO A 419 -20.53 7.07 -6.42
N THR A 420 -20.81 6.58 -7.62
CA THR A 420 -19.83 6.38 -8.70
C THR A 420 -19.02 7.64 -8.99
N ALA A 421 -19.66 8.81 -9.01
CA ALA A 421 -19.04 10.09 -9.36
C ALA A 421 -17.86 10.52 -8.47
N ILE A 422 -17.81 10.03 -7.21
CA ILE A 422 -16.74 10.35 -6.22
C ILE A 422 -16.08 9.11 -5.63
N ARG A 423 -16.38 7.92 -6.15
CA ARG A 423 -16.03 6.64 -5.52
C ARG A 423 -14.52 6.45 -5.40
N ALA A 424 -13.77 6.65 -6.48
CA ALA A 424 -12.34 6.38 -6.46
C ALA A 424 -11.59 7.34 -5.52
N THR A 425 -11.91 8.63 -5.54
CA THR A 425 -11.31 9.62 -4.63
C THR A 425 -11.67 9.35 -3.18
N SER A 426 -12.95 9.09 -2.91
CA SER A 426 -13.46 8.89 -1.54
C SER A 426 -12.89 7.63 -0.90
N GLN A 427 -12.84 6.52 -1.62
CA GLN A 427 -12.25 5.30 -1.07
C GLN A 427 -10.72 5.36 -1.04
N GLY A 428 -10.08 6.09 -1.97
CA GLY A 428 -8.67 6.38 -1.94
C GLY A 428 -8.27 7.16 -0.68
N PHE A 429 -9.03 8.19 -0.32
CA PHE A 429 -8.91 8.89 0.95
C PHE A 429 -9.18 7.95 2.14
N ALA A 430 -10.34 7.31 2.18
CA ALA A 430 -10.76 6.50 3.32
C ALA A 430 -9.79 5.35 3.62
N TYR A 431 -9.33 4.64 2.60
CA TYR A 431 -8.41 3.52 2.78
C TYR A 431 -7.00 3.95 3.17
N ASN A 432 -6.48 5.02 2.55
CA ASN A 432 -5.06 5.36 2.69
C ASN A 432 -4.77 6.37 3.82
N PHE A 433 -5.76 7.11 4.34
CA PHE A 433 -5.52 8.12 5.37
C PHE A 433 -4.87 7.54 6.64
N GLY A 434 -5.22 6.32 7.03
CA GLY A 434 -4.60 5.63 8.16
C GLY A 434 -3.09 5.41 8.03
N ARG A 435 -2.55 5.41 6.82
CA ARG A 435 -1.10 5.31 6.57
C ARG A 435 -0.31 6.52 7.07
N VAL A 436 -0.93 7.70 7.14
CA VAL A 436 -0.31 8.90 7.71
C VAL A 436 -0.02 8.70 9.19
N VAL A 437 -0.95 8.08 9.92
CA VAL A 437 -0.77 7.76 11.34
C VAL A 437 0.23 6.60 11.49
N ALA A 438 0.13 5.57 10.66
CA ALA A 438 1.03 4.42 10.68
C ALA A 438 2.49 4.79 10.37
N ALA A 439 2.73 5.85 9.57
CA ALA A 439 4.07 6.33 9.24
C ALA A 439 4.89 6.73 10.49
N ILE A 440 4.24 7.19 11.56
CA ILE A 440 4.91 7.53 12.83
C ILE A 440 5.56 6.27 13.43
N GLY A 441 4.86 5.12 13.38
CA GLY A 441 5.36 3.86 13.92
C GLY A 441 6.59 3.30 13.19
N THR A 442 6.85 3.71 11.95
CA THR A 442 8.04 3.27 11.20
C THR A 442 9.31 4.04 11.57
N LEU A 443 9.19 5.12 12.36
CA LEU A 443 10.27 5.99 12.80
C LEU A 443 10.71 5.70 14.25
N GLN A 444 10.05 4.76 14.94
CA GLN A 444 10.37 4.31 16.29
C GLN A 444 11.09 2.95 16.25
#